data_ced662a9ad5c520c6f31d519f607df63
#
_entry.id   ced662a9ad5c520c6f31d519f607df63
#
_cell.length_a   1.000
_cell.length_b   1.000
_cell.length_c   1.000
_cell.angle_alpha   90.00
_cell.angle_beta   90.00
_cell.angle_gamma   90.00
#
_symmetry.space_group_name_H-M   'P 1'
#
loop_
_entity.id
_entity.type
_entity.pdbx_description
1 polymer ?
#
loop_
_entity_poly.entity_id
_entity_poly.type
_entity_poly.pdbx_seq_one_letter_code
_entity_poly.pdbx_strand_id
1 'polypeptide(L)'
;MRIIGVIGGSQCTPHQAELAREVGRRLAEQGVVLVCGGGGGVMEAACQGALEAGGTTLGILPGSDRAAANRHVRLAIPTGLGEARNVVIVLTAQALIAVGGEGGTLSEIGMALRHGKRVIALESWELHRPDGTPPSGLVVAQNPEQAVRLALEGEPAAGTN
;
A
#
# COMPACT_ATOMS: atom_id res chain seq x y z
N MET A 1 -16.37 -0.28 -5.42
CA MET A 1 -15.43 -1.02 -4.53
C MET A 1 -14.14 -0.24 -4.48
N ARG A 2 -13.62 0.08 -3.29
CA ARG A 2 -12.36 0.79 -3.12
C ARG A 2 -11.21 -0.20 -2.94
N ILE A 3 -10.06 0.11 -3.54
CA ILE A 3 -8.83 -0.68 -3.43
C ILE A 3 -7.72 0.28 -2.99
N ILE A 4 -7.12 0.01 -1.85
CA ILE A 4 -5.99 0.80 -1.33
C ILE A 4 -4.76 -0.08 -1.30
N GLY A 5 -3.64 0.46 -1.81
CA GLY A 5 -2.35 -0.19 -1.77
C GLY A 5 -1.67 -0.01 -0.41
N VAL A 6 -1.09 -1.08 0.12
CA VAL A 6 -0.14 -0.99 1.25
C VAL A 6 1.21 -1.44 0.75
N ILE A 7 2.18 -0.55 0.83
CA ILE A 7 3.56 -0.76 0.38
C ILE A 7 4.53 -0.59 1.53
N GLY A 8 5.64 -1.29 1.49
CA GLY A 8 6.66 -1.29 2.53
C GLY A 8 7.65 -2.41 2.35
N GLY A 9 8.60 -2.54 3.27
CA GLY A 9 9.66 -3.52 3.19
C GLY A 9 9.19 -4.96 3.36
N SER A 10 9.84 -5.88 2.63
CA SER A 10 9.69 -7.33 2.85
C SER A 10 10.27 -7.79 4.21
N GLN A 11 11.08 -6.94 4.81
CA GLN A 11 11.54 -7.02 6.20
C GLN A 11 11.16 -5.71 6.89
N CYS A 12 10.74 -5.79 8.15
CA CYS A 12 10.34 -4.63 8.93
C CYS A 12 10.60 -4.84 10.41
N THR A 13 10.64 -3.76 11.16
CA THR A 13 10.69 -3.81 12.61
C THR A 13 9.36 -4.28 13.20
N PRO A 14 9.33 -4.80 14.45
CA PRO A 14 8.07 -5.12 15.13
C PRO A 14 7.10 -3.93 15.19
N HIS A 15 7.61 -2.72 15.36
CA HIS A 15 6.81 -1.50 15.37
C HIS A 15 6.16 -1.24 13.99
N GLN A 16 6.94 -1.34 12.91
CA GLN A 16 6.40 -1.19 11.55
C GLN A 16 5.36 -2.26 11.21
N ALA A 17 5.58 -3.50 11.68
CA ALA A 17 4.60 -4.57 11.51
C ALA A 17 3.28 -4.25 12.22
N GLU A 18 3.32 -3.71 13.43
CA GLU A 18 2.12 -3.33 14.18
C GLU A 18 1.38 -2.17 13.50
N LEU A 19 2.10 -1.15 13.02
CA LEU A 19 1.50 -0.07 12.22
C LEU A 19 0.79 -0.60 10.98
N ALA A 20 1.46 -1.50 10.23
CA ALA A 20 0.91 -2.09 9.02
C ALA A 20 -0.32 -2.96 9.30
N ARG A 21 -0.29 -3.76 10.38
CA ARG A 21 -1.42 -4.57 10.81
C ARG A 21 -2.63 -3.72 11.15
N GLU A 22 -2.42 -2.64 11.91
CA GLU A 22 -3.49 -1.71 12.26
C GLU A 22 -4.05 -0.99 11.02
N VAL A 23 -3.20 -0.60 10.07
CA VAL A 23 -3.65 -0.06 8.77
C VAL A 23 -4.55 -1.07 8.06
N GLY A 24 -4.11 -2.33 7.95
CA GLY A 24 -4.88 -3.38 7.30
C GLY A 24 -6.25 -3.62 7.95
N ARG A 25 -6.28 -3.69 9.28
CA ARG A 25 -7.51 -3.83 10.06
C ARG A 25 -8.49 -2.69 9.76
N ARG A 26 -8.03 -1.44 9.84
CA ARG A 26 -8.86 -0.26 9.60
C ARG A 26 -9.37 -0.17 8.17
N LEU A 27 -8.56 -0.53 7.17
CA LEU A 27 -9.02 -0.61 5.78
C LEU A 27 -10.16 -1.61 5.63
N ALA A 28 -10.04 -2.79 6.23
CA ALA A 28 -11.07 -3.82 6.19
C ALA A 28 -12.38 -3.37 6.87
N GLU A 29 -12.30 -2.69 8.01
CA GLU A 29 -13.45 -2.10 8.72
C GLU A 29 -14.20 -1.07 7.85
N GLN A 30 -13.52 -0.44 6.90
CA GLN A 30 -14.13 0.47 5.92
C GLN A 30 -14.61 -0.23 4.64
N GLY A 31 -14.58 -1.57 4.60
CA GLY A 31 -14.99 -2.35 3.42
C GLY A 31 -14.05 -2.20 2.22
N VAL A 32 -12.80 -1.84 2.45
CA VAL A 32 -11.78 -1.62 1.42
C VAL A 32 -11.03 -2.91 1.13
N VAL A 33 -10.75 -3.18 -0.13
CA VAL A 33 -9.82 -4.24 -0.54
C VAL A 33 -8.39 -3.73 -0.40
N LEU A 34 -7.56 -4.48 0.31
CA LEU A 34 -6.14 -4.21 0.44
C LEU A 34 -5.38 -4.87 -0.71
N VAL A 35 -4.60 -4.12 -1.46
CA VAL A 35 -3.66 -4.65 -2.46
C VAL A 35 -2.22 -4.42 -2.01
N CYS A 36 -1.38 -5.42 -2.17
CA CYS A 36 0.05 -5.36 -1.87
C CYS A 36 0.87 -6.26 -2.80
N GLY A 37 2.18 -6.30 -2.58
CA GLY A 37 3.08 -7.18 -3.32
C GLY A 37 3.02 -8.66 -2.93
N GLY A 38 2.26 -9.02 -1.91
CA GLY A 38 2.05 -10.40 -1.50
C GLY A 38 3.21 -11.05 -0.75
N GLY A 39 4.27 -10.31 -0.44
CA GLY A 39 5.45 -10.79 0.29
C GLY A 39 5.32 -10.69 1.81
N GLY A 40 6.46 -10.81 2.50
CA GLY A 40 6.57 -10.72 3.96
C GLY A 40 6.60 -9.28 4.49
N GLY A 41 7.00 -9.13 5.72
CA GLY A 41 7.18 -7.85 6.39
C GLY A 41 5.91 -7.02 6.49
N VAL A 42 5.96 -5.78 6.01
CA VAL A 42 4.81 -4.85 6.02
C VAL A 42 3.60 -5.42 5.28
N MET A 43 3.83 -6.07 4.13
CA MET A 43 2.76 -6.65 3.31
C MET A 43 2.02 -7.76 4.06
N GLU A 44 2.76 -8.66 4.70
CA GLU A 44 2.18 -9.75 5.48
C GLU A 44 1.41 -9.23 6.69
N ALA A 45 1.98 -8.29 7.44
CA ALA A 45 1.33 -7.69 8.62
C ALA A 45 0.04 -6.96 8.24
N ALA A 46 0.04 -6.19 7.17
CA ALA A 46 -1.15 -5.50 6.68
C ALA A 46 -2.25 -6.49 6.24
N CYS A 47 -1.88 -7.52 5.50
CA CYS A 47 -2.81 -8.59 5.11
C CYS A 47 -3.40 -9.30 6.33
N GLN A 48 -2.57 -9.59 7.34
CA GLN A 48 -3.03 -10.20 8.59
C GLN A 48 -4.10 -9.34 9.26
N GLY A 49 -3.85 -8.06 9.47
CA GLY A 49 -4.80 -7.14 10.10
C GLY A 49 -6.10 -7.04 9.30
N ALA A 50 -6.01 -7.00 7.98
CA ALA A 50 -7.19 -6.97 7.12
C ALA A 50 -8.05 -8.24 7.26
N LEU A 51 -7.42 -9.43 7.27
CA LEU A 51 -8.16 -10.70 7.43
C LEU A 51 -8.79 -10.84 8.82
N GLU A 52 -8.11 -10.42 9.87
CA GLU A 52 -8.64 -10.42 11.25
C GLU A 52 -9.93 -9.60 11.37
N ALA A 53 -10.06 -8.55 10.58
CA ALA A 53 -11.27 -7.73 10.49
C ALA A 53 -12.26 -8.18 9.37
N GLY A 54 -12.07 -9.37 8.81
CA GLY A 54 -12.98 -9.94 7.79
C GLY A 54 -12.82 -9.34 6.39
N GLY A 55 -11.74 -8.61 6.13
CA GLY A 55 -11.48 -7.94 4.86
C GLY A 55 -10.97 -8.86 3.75
N THR A 56 -10.74 -8.26 2.60
CA THR A 56 -10.21 -8.93 1.40
C THR A 56 -8.81 -8.41 1.08
N THR A 57 -7.89 -9.34 0.83
CA THR A 57 -6.49 -9.06 0.51
C THR A 57 -6.12 -9.59 -0.86
N LEU A 58 -5.45 -8.75 -1.65
CA LEU A 58 -5.00 -9.03 -3.01
C LEU A 58 -3.47 -8.90 -3.05
N GLY A 59 -2.80 -9.97 -3.42
CA GLY A 59 -1.34 -9.99 -3.60
C GLY A 59 -0.96 -10.05 -5.07
N ILE A 60 -0.25 -9.04 -5.56
CA ILE A 60 0.31 -9.01 -6.91
C ILE A 60 1.76 -9.52 -6.82
N LEU A 61 1.97 -10.78 -7.20
CA LEU A 61 3.24 -11.46 -6.99
C LEU A 61 4.23 -11.21 -8.13
N PRO A 62 5.54 -11.12 -7.82
CA PRO A 62 6.57 -10.94 -8.85
C PRO A 62 6.82 -12.20 -9.67
N GLY A 63 6.67 -13.36 -9.07
CA GLY A 63 6.90 -14.66 -9.70
C GLY A 63 5.66 -15.26 -10.35
N SER A 64 5.79 -16.50 -10.79
CA SER A 64 4.73 -17.27 -11.44
C SER A 64 4.03 -18.27 -10.51
N ASP A 65 4.49 -18.43 -9.28
CA ASP A 65 3.94 -19.36 -8.31
C ASP A 65 3.03 -18.64 -7.30
N ARG A 66 1.76 -19.03 -7.28
CA ARG A 66 0.77 -18.51 -6.32
C ARG A 66 1.10 -18.88 -4.87
N ALA A 67 1.78 -20.01 -4.65
CA ALA A 67 2.16 -20.47 -3.32
C ALA A 67 3.22 -19.59 -2.65
N ALA A 68 3.90 -18.73 -3.42
CA ALA A 68 4.86 -17.76 -2.88
C ALA A 68 4.21 -16.59 -2.12
N ALA A 69 2.89 -16.41 -2.22
CA ALA A 69 2.17 -15.40 -1.44
C ALA A 69 2.24 -15.68 0.06
N ASN A 70 2.31 -14.62 0.87
CA ASN A 70 2.15 -14.80 2.31
C ASN A 70 0.76 -15.38 2.63
N ARG A 71 0.66 -16.09 3.74
CA ARG A 71 -0.52 -16.88 4.13
C ARG A 71 -1.80 -16.05 4.35
N HIS A 72 -1.68 -14.74 4.43
CA HIS A 72 -2.80 -13.81 4.66
C HIS A 72 -3.31 -13.17 3.36
N VAL A 73 -2.77 -13.54 2.21
CA VAL A 73 -3.27 -13.13 0.90
C VAL A 73 -4.43 -14.06 0.50
N ARG A 74 -5.63 -13.50 0.30
CA ARG A 74 -6.79 -14.27 -0.19
C ARG A 74 -6.76 -14.50 -1.69
N LEU A 75 -6.42 -13.47 -2.45
CA LEU A 75 -6.34 -13.52 -3.90
C LEU A 75 -4.90 -13.25 -4.33
N ALA A 76 -4.20 -14.30 -4.73
CA ALA A 76 -2.84 -14.19 -5.24
C ALA A 76 -2.85 -14.16 -6.77
N ILE A 77 -2.25 -13.13 -7.36
CA ILE A 77 -2.07 -12.96 -8.80
C ILE A 77 -0.59 -13.07 -9.12
N PRO A 78 -0.14 -14.22 -9.63
CA PRO A 78 1.23 -14.39 -10.10
C PRO A 78 1.39 -13.68 -11.45
N THR A 79 2.39 -12.81 -11.58
CA THR A 79 2.58 -12.03 -12.80
C THR A 79 3.76 -12.50 -13.64
N GLY A 80 4.78 -13.09 -13.02
CA GLY A 80 6.05 -13.41 -13.70
C GLY A 80 6.85 -12.20 -14.15
N LEU A 81 6.51 -10.99 -13.69
CA LEU A 81 7.10 -9.73 -14.14
C LEU A 81 8.28 -9.25 -13.27
N GLY A 82 8.63 -9.99 -12.20
CA GLY A 82 9.64 -9.52 -11.25
C GLY A 82 9.24 -8.18 -10.64
N GLU A 83 10.20 -7.29 -10.49
CA GLU A 83 9.96 -5.94 -9.92
C GLU A 83 9.02 -5.07 -10.76
N ALA A 84 8.91 -5.32 -12.05
CA ALA A 84 8.00 -4.58 -12.92
C ALA A 84 6.52 -4.74 -12.50
N ARG A 85 6.18 -5.76 -11.70
CA ARG A 85 4.81 -5.93 -11.16
C ARG A 85 4.42 -4.79 -10.23
N ASN A 86 5.35 -3.99 -9.70
CA ASN A 86 5.04 -2.86 -8.84
C ASN A 86 4.15 -1.83 -9.54
N VAL A 87 4.27 -1.68 -10.86
CA VAL A 87 3.35 -0.83 -11.62
C VAL A 87 1.91 -1.33 -11.54
N VAL A 88 1.71 -2.65 -11.52
CA VAL A 88 0.37 -3.24 -11.41
C VAL A 88 -0.26 -2.92 -10.06
N ILE A 89 0.52 -2.96 -8.96
CA ILE A 89 0.03 -2.56 -7.63
C ILE A 89 -0.41 -1.08 -7.65
N VAL A 90 0.46 -0.21 -8.16
CA VAL A 90 0.20 1.23 -8.23
C VAL A 90 -1.03 1.56 -9.06
N LEU A 91 -1.20 0.93 -10.22
CA LEU A 91 -2.34 1.18 -11.11
C LEU A 91 -3.65 0.59 -10.56
N THR A 92 -3.57 -0.52 -9.82
CA THR A 92 -4.75 -1.16 -9.20
C THR A 92 -5.29 -0.32 -8.04
N ALA A 93 -4.41 0.30 -7.26
CA ALA A 93 -4.80 1.09 -6.10
C ALA A 93 -5.32 2.49 -6.49
N GLN A 94 -6.30 3.00 -5.76
CA GLN A 94 -6.75 4.40 -5.86
C GLN A 94 -5.82 5.35 -5.09
N ALA A 95 -5.31 4.90 -3.96
CA ALA A 95 -4.27 5.56 -3.18
C ALA A 95 -3.37 4.50 -2.54
N LEU A 96 -2.21 4.91 -2.04
CA LEU A 96 -1.27 4.00 -1.39
C LEU A 96 -0.90 4.52 0.00
N ILE A 97 -0.73 3.60 0.94
CA ILE A 97 -0.16 3.86 2.26
C ILE A 97 1.21 3.18 2.31
N ALA A 98 2.25 3.97 2.50
CA ALA A 98 3.62 3.49 2.65
C ALA A 98 3.98 3.41 4.13
N VAL A 99 4.43 2.24 4.59
CA VAL A 99 4.89 2.02 5.96
C VAL A 99 6.36 1.62 5.93
N GLY A 100 7.24 2.42 6.54
CA GLY A 100 8.68 2.19 6.50
C GLY A 100 9.19 2.08 5.07
N GLY A 101 10.01 1.06 4.82
CA GLY A 101 10.45 0.68 3.48
C GLY A 101 11.81 1.22 3.07
N GLU A 102 12.39 0.53 2.10
CA GLU A 102 13.71 0.80 1.50
C GLU A 102 13.55 1.29 0.05
N GLY A 103 14.57 1.10 -0.78
CA GLY A 103 14.59 1.59 -2.16
C GLY A 103 13.43 1.12 -3.03
N GLY A 104 12.95 -0.11 -2.84
CA GLY A 104 11.77 -0.64 -3.55
C GLY A 104 10.52 0.17 -3.23
N THR A 105 10.29 0.47 -1.96
CA THR A 105 9.16 1.30 -1.51
C THR A 105 9.28 2.73 -2.05
N LEU A 106 10.49 3.31 -2.04
CA LEU A 106 10.74 4.62 -2.64
C LEU A 106 10.40 4.64 -4.13
N SER A 107 10.76 3.60 -4.86
CA SER A 107 10.42 3.43 -6.28
C SER A 107 8.91 3.40 -6.50
N GLU A 108 8.17 2.65 -5.69
CA GLU A 108 6.70 2.59 -5.75
C GLU A 108 6.06 3.95 -5.43
N ILE A 109 6.58 4.68 -4.43
CA ILE A 109 6.13 6.04 -4.12
C ILE A 109 6.30 6.94 -5.34
N GLY A 110 7.49 6.97 -5.94
CA GLY A 110 7.77 7.77 -7.13
C GLY A 110 6.87 7.43 -8.31
N MET A 111 6.64 6.15 -8.55
CA MET A 111 5.74 5.65 -9.59
C MET A 111 4.29 6.07 -9.32
N ALA A 112 3.82 5.95 -8.08
CA ALA A 112 2.48 6.35 -7.69
C ALA A 112 2.24 7.86 -7.92
N LEU A 113 3.18 8.69 -7.49
CA LEU A 113 3.12 10.14 -7.72
C LEU A 113 3.12 10.50 -9.20
N ARG A 114 3.93 9.81 -10.02
CA ARG A 114 3.93 9.98 -11.48
C ARG A 114 2.57 9.69 -12.11
N HIS A 115 1.85 8.71 -11.58
CA HIS A 115 0.49 8.35 -12.03
C HIS A 115 -0.63 9.16 -11.36
N GLY A 116 -0.28 10.25 -10.65
CA GLY A 116 -1.25 11.11 -9.97
C GLY A 116 -1.96 10.44 -8.80
N LYS A 117 -1.41 9.34 -8.29
CA LYS A 117 -1.95 8.65 -7.11
C LYS A 117 -1.54 9.37 -5.84
N ARG A 118 -2.45 9.41 -4.88
CA ARG A 118 -2.13 9.90 -3.55
C ARG A 118 -1.34 8.85 -2.79
N VAL A 119 -0.26 9.29 -2.14
CA VAL A 119 0.57 8.45 -1.28
C VAL A 119 0.58 9.03 0.13
N ILE A 120 0.26 8.19 1.10
CA ILE A 120 0.29 8.52 2.52
C ILE A 120 1.50 7.85 3.14
N ALA A 121 2.46 8.64 3.59
CA ALA A 121 3.65 8.16 4.27
C ALA A 121 3.37 8.04 5.78
N LEU A 122 3.47 6.82 6.30
CA LEU A 122 3.36 6.51 7.73
C LEU A 122 4.71 5.95 8.19
N GLU A 123 5.51 6.79 8.85
CA GLU A 123 6.89 6.47 9.22
C GLU A 123 7.70 5.91 8.04
N SER A 124 7.56 6.54 6.88
CA SER A 124 8.18 6.16 5.61
C SER A 124 8.95 7.34 5.03
N TRP A 125 9.28 7.27 3.75
CA TRP A 125 10.02 8.30 3.04
C TRP A 125 9.28 9.64 3.06
N GLU A 126 9.99 10.68 3.47
CA GLU A 126 9.59 12.08 3.32
C GLU A 126 10.45 12.71 2.25
N LEU A 127 9.81 13.19 1.19
CA LEU A 127 10.49 13.72 0.01
C LEU A 127 10.25 15.22 -0.11
N HIS A 128 11.29 15.94 -0.49
CA HIS A 128 11.23 17.37 -0.75
C HIS A 128 11.95 17.71 -2.06
N ARG A 129 11.40 18.66 -2.79
CA ARG A 129 12.08 19.27 -3.93
C ARG A 129 13.23 20.16 -3.44
N PRO A 130 14.12 20.60 -4.35
CA PRO A 130 15.21 21.51 -4.00
C PRO A 130 14.75 22.81 -3.31
N ASP A 131 13.55 23.26 -3.57
CA ASP A 131 12.93 24.45 -2.93
C ASP A 131 12.30 24.16 -1.56
N GLY A 132 12.43 22.91 -1.06
CA GLY A 132 11.90 22.47 0.23
C GLY A 132 10.41 22.06 0.19
N THR A 133 9.73 22.16 -0.94
CA THR A 133 8.31 21.76 -1.04
C THR A 133 8.17 20.26 -1.21
N PRO A 134 7.16 19.61 -0.59
CA PRO A 134 6.88 18.21 -0.86
C PRO A 134 6.32 18.02 -2.27
N PRO A 135 6.52 16.83 -2.90
CA PRO A 135 5.86 16.54 -4.15
C PRO A 135 4.34 16.48 -3.97
N SER A 136 3.62 16.97 -4.98
CA SER A 136 2.16 16.90 -4.98
C SER A 136 1.68 15.45 -4.87
N GLY A 137 0.71 15.21 -4.01
CA GLY A 137 0.15 13.87 -3.77
C GLY A 137 0.82 13.08 -2.64
N LEU A 138 1.97 13.51 -2.12
CA LEU A 138 2.59 12.90 -0.94
C LEU A 138 2.13 13.62 0.33
N VAL A 139 1.57 12.87 1.25
CA VAL A 139 1.05 13.37 2.55
C VAL A 139 1.61 12.51 3.67
N VAL A 140 2.04 13.14 4.76
CA VAL A 140 2.53 12.44 5.95
C VAL A 140 1.39 12.20 6.93
N ALA A 141 1.26 10.98 7.43
CA ALA A 141 0.34 10.62 8.49
C ALA A 141 1.10 10.35 9.80
N GLN A 142 0.46 10.67 10.92
CA GLN A 142 1.03 10.52 12.25
C GLN A 142 0.71 9.15 12.90
N ASN A 143 -0.34 8.49 12.42
CA ASN A 143 -0.80 7.21 12.95
C ASN A 143 -1.64 6.46 11.89
N PRO A 144 -1.93 5.16 12.11
CA PRO A 144 -2.70 4.35 11.17
C PRO A 144 -4.11 4.89 10.90
N GLU A 145 -4.79 5.43 11.89
CA GLU A 145 -6.12 6.02 11.72
C GLU A 145 -6.10 7.19 10.75
N GLN A 146 -5.17 8.12 10.94
CA GLN A 146 -5.00 9.25 10.03
C GLN A 146 -4.59 8.78 8.63
N ALA A 147 -3.71 7.77 8.54
CA ALA A 147 -3.26 7.24 7.25
C ALA A 147 -4.44 6.69 6.43
N VAL A 148 -5.30 5.90 7.04
CA VAL A 148 -6.48 5.33 6.37
C VAL A 148 -7.48 6.43 6.02
N ARG A 149 -7.77 7.35 6.93
CA ARG A 149 -8.65 8.49 6.64
C ARG A 149 -8.15 9.29 5.44
N LEU A 150 -6.87 9.66 5.41
CA LEU A 150 -6.27 10.41 4.31
C LEU A 150 -6.25 9.63 2.99
N ALA A 151 -6.09 8.31 3.03
CA ALA A 151 -6.15 7.47 1.83
C ALA A 151 -7.56 7.40 1.22
N LEU A 152 -8.59 7.54 2.06
CA LEU A 152 -9.98 7.52 1.64
C LEU A 152 -10.54 8.91 1.30
N GLU A 153 -9.89 9.98 1.76
CA GLU A 153 -10.20 11.37 1.40
C GLU A 153 -9.61 11.67 0.03
N GLY A 154 -10.38 11.79 -1.00
CA GLY A 154 -9.89 12.27 -2.30
C GLY A 154 -10.15 11.35 -3.46
N GLU A 155 -11.36 10.85 -3.58
CA GLU A 155 -11.86 10.58 -4.92
C GLU A 155 -12.04 11.93 -5.62
N PRO A 156 -11.50 12.11 -6.85
CA PRO A 156 -12.08 13.11 -7.73
C PRO A 156 -13.55 12.71 -7.87
N ALA A 157 -14.46 13.67 -7.67
CA ALA A 157 -15.86 13.50 -8.00
C ALA A 157 -15.92 12.79 -9.35
N ALA A 158 -16.66 11.67 -9.43
CA ALA A 158 -16.84 10.93 -10.68
C ALA A 158 -17.18 11.95 -11.74
N GLY A 159 -16.30 12.10 -12.75
CA GLY A 159 -16.51 13.02 -13.84
C GLY A 159 -17.84 12.67 -14.49
N THR A 160 -18.78 13.56 -14.39
CA THR A 160 -19.94 13.59 -15.26
C THR A 160 -19.43 13.82 -16.67
N ASN A 161 -19.43 12.76 -17.46
CA ASN A 161 -19.46 12.89 -18.91
C ASN A 161 -20.86 13.28 -19.34
#